data_cb220ef8cdd3e1dd211ff45d8f286627
#
_entry.id   cb220ef8cdd3e1dd211ff45d8f286627
#
_cell.length_a   1.000
_cell.length_b   1.000
_cell.length_c   1.000
_cell.angle_alpha   90.00
_cell.angle_beta   90.00
_cell.angle_gamma   90.00
#
_symmetry.space_group_name_H-M   'P 1'
#
loop_
_entity.id
_entity.type
_entity.pdbx_description
1 polymer ?
#
loop_
_entity_poly.entity_id
_entity_poly.type
_entity_poly.pdbx_seq_one_letter_code
_entity_poly.pdbx_strand_id
1 'polypeptide(L)'
;MTVLDDLDRDFVNIASHLPEMARSRPYAPAVVCPAGRDRAGRVCRTHWTFRQLDRETDLLARGLNAIGIGHGVRTALMVPPSLEFFALAFALFKVGAIPVLIDPGMGVKGLGRCLAEAAPAAFLGVPKAQAARRVLGWGANRSASA
;
A
#
# COMPACT_ATOMS: atom_id res chain seq x y z
N MET A 1 -10.18 33.56 12.43
CA MET A 1 -9.42 32.33 12.80
C MET A 1 -10.10 31.20 12.05
N THR A 2 -9.56 30.90 10.88
CA THR A 2 -10.16 29.94 9.93
C THR A 2 -9.61 28.56 10.25
N VAL A 3 -10.45 27.52 10.10
CA VAL A 3 -10.08 26.09 10.30
C VAL A 3 -8.84 25.67 9.48
N LEU A 4 -8.45 26.47 8.49
CA LEU A 4 -7.25 26.21 7.66
C LEU A 4 -5.93 26.64 8.31
N ASP A 5 -5.96 27.53 9.32
CA ASP A 5 -4.74 27.93 10.04
C ASP A 5 -4.25 26.90 11.07
N ASP A 6 -5.11 25.91 11.40
CA ASP A 6 -4.76 24.83 12.34
C ASP A 6 -4.19 23.58 11.62
N LEU A 7 -4.21 23.57 10.27
CA LEU A 7 -3.70 22.48 9.45
C LEU A 7 -2.18 22.54 9.20
N ASP A 8 -1.53 23.63 9.58
CA ASP A 8 -0.07 23.82 9.44
C ASP A 8 0.72 23.27 10.66
N ARG A 9 0.01 22.65 11.61
CA ARG A 9 0.62 22.02 12.78
C ARG A 9 0.80 20.53 12.52
N ASP A 10 2.04 20.16 12.27
CA ASP A 10 2.57 18.80 12.28
C ASP A 10 1.91 17.87 11.26
N PHE A 11 2.46 17.86 10.07
CA PHE A 11 2.18 16.80 9.08
C PHE A 11 2.57 15.44 9.70
N VAL A 12 1.64 14.83 10.42
CA VAL A 12 1.86 13.53 11.07
C VAL A 12 1.66 12.43 10.02
N ASN A 13 2.75 11.84 9.61
CA ASN A 13 2.67 10.63 8.79
C ASN A 13 2.13 9.49 9.66
N ILE A 14 1.01 8.89 9.26
CA ILE A 14 0.38 7.78 9.98
C ILE A 14 1.34 6.63 10.27
N ALA A 15 2.34 6.42 9.41
CA ALA A 15 3.36 5.41 9.61
C ALA A 15 4.28 5.68 10.80
N SER A 16 4.34 6.91 11.33
CA SER A 16 5.14 7.26 12.52
C SER A 16 4.64 6.57 13.79
N HIS A 17 3.35 6.23 13.85
CA HIS A 17 2.78 5.52 15.00
C HIS A 17 3.20 4.04 15.05
N LEU A 18 3.60 3.44 13.92
CA LEU A 18 3.94 2.03 13.89
C LEU A 18 5.20 1.69 14.71
N PRO A 19 6.33 2.43 14.62
CA PRO A 19 7.49 2.23 15.50
C PRO A 19 7.17 2.44 16.99
N GLU A 20 6.29 3.38 17.31
CA GLU A 20 5.84 3.62 18.68
C GLU A 20 5.06 2.42 19.23
N MET A 21 4.11 1.90 18.46
CA MET A 21 3.37 0.69 18.81
C MET A 21 4.27 -0.55 18.90
N ALA A 22 5.26 -0.65 18.02
CA ALA A 22 6.24 -1.74 18.04
C ALA A 22 7.12 -1.71 19.30
N ARG A 23 7.37 -0.54 19.87
CA ARG A 23 8.10 -0.38 21.15
C ARG A 23 7.22 -0.64 22.37
N SER A 24 6.02 -0.04 22.40
CA SER A 24 5.12 -0.11 23.57
C SER A 24 4.35 -1.43 23.66
N ARG A 25 3.99 -2.03 22.53
CA ARG A 25 3.17 -3.26 22.44
C ARG A 25 3.71 -4.25 21.40
N PRO A 26 4.99 -4.68 21.49
CA PRO A 26 5.69 -5.42 20.43
C PRO A 26 5.00 -6.72 20.01
N TYR A 27 4.39 -7.42 20.95
CA TYR A 27 3.79 -8.74 20.73
C TYR A 27 2.27 -8.70 20.52
N ALA A 28 1.64 -7.53 20.63
CA ALA A 28 0.23 -7.40 20.33
C ALA A 28 -0.03 -7.58 18.83
N PRO A 29 -1.13 -8.23 18.41
CA PRO A 29 -1.50 -8.34 17.01
C PRO A 29 -1.73 -6.95 16.39
N ALA A 30 -1.05 -6.66 15.29
CA ALA A 30 -1.21 -5.42 14.52
C ALA A 30 -2.17 -5.62 13.35
N VAL A 31 -2.02 -6.73 12.64
CA VAL A 31 -2.86 -7.12 11.49
C VAL A 31 -3.22 -8.59 11.62
N VAL A 32 -4.49 -8.90 11.41
CA VAL A 32 -5.02 -10.27 11.43
C VAL A 32 -5.77 -10.50 10.11
N CYS A 33 -5.35 -11.52 9.37
CA CYS A 33 -5.96 -11.88 8.08
C CYS A 33 -6.47 -13.32 8.07
N PRO A 34 -7.53 -13.63 7.31
CA PRO A 34 -7.93 -15.01 7.09
C PRO A 34 -6.83 -15.77 6.29
N ALA A 35 -6.51 -16.97 6.73
CA ALA A 35 -5.47 -17.84 6.14
C ALA A 35 -6.05 -19.15 5.58
N GLY A 36 -7.32 -19.12 5.14
CA GLY A 36 -8.02 -20.29 4.63
C GLY A 36 -8.92 -20.94 5.68
N ARG A 37 -9.24 -22.23 5.47
CA ARG A 37 -10.08 -23.02 6.37
C ARG A 37 -9.37 -24.31 6.77
N ASP A 38 -9.62 -24.76 7.99
CA ASP A 38 -9.15 -26.06 8.47
C ASP A 38 -9.99 -27.21 7.90
N ARG A 39 -9.63 -28.44 8.26
CA ARG A 39 -10.36 -29.65 7.83
C ARG A 39 -11.81 -29.71 8.33
N ALA A 40 -12.15 -28.97 9.37
CA ALA A 40 -13.50 -28.83 9.92
C ALA A 40 -14.26 -27.63 9.33
N GLY A 41 -13.72 -26.95 8.31
CA GLY A 41 -14.33 -25.81 7.64
C GLY A 41 -14.22 -24.49 8.42
N ARG A 42 -13.53 -24.44 9.58
CA ARG A 42 -13.37 -23.23 10.38
C ARG A 42 -12.32 -22.32 9.77
N VAL A 43 -12.57 -21.01 9.79
CA VAL A 43 -11.64 -20.01 9.26
C VAL A 43 -10.37 -19.98 10.12
N CYS A 44 -9.25 -20.32 9.51
CA CYS A 44 -7.93 -20.09 10.09
C CYS A 44 -7.57 -18.63 9.93
N ARG A 45 -6.79 -18.10 10.88
CA ARG A 45 -6.30 -16.72 10.85
C ARG A 45 -4.79 -16.73 11.02
N THR A 46 -4.13 -15.84 10.29
CA THR A 46 -2.72 -15.51 10.48
C THR A 46 -2.61 -14.06 10.92
N HIS A 47 -1.54 -13.71 11.60
CA HIS A 47 -1.34 -12.33 12.06
C HIS A 47 0.13 -11.96 12.08
N TRP A 48 0.38 -10.68 12.02
CA TRP A 48 1.65 -10.08 12.43
C TRP A 48 1.45 -9.22 13.67
N THR A 49 2.44 -9.27 14.54
CA THR A 49 2.54 -8.36 15.69
C THR A 49 3.04 -6.99 15.23
N PHE A 50 2.88 -5.97 16.07
CA PHE A 50 3.41 -4.64 15.76
C PHE A 50 4.91 -4.66 15.46
N ARG A 51 5.70 -5.44 16.21
CA ARG A 51 7.13 -5.59 15.97
C ARG A 51 7.45 -6.23 14.62
N GLN A 52 6.70 -7.25 14.23
CA GLN A 52 6.88 -7.91 12.94
C GLN A 52 6.50 -6.97 11.79
N LEU A 53 5.34 -6.31 11.90
CA LEU A 53 4.87 -5.37 10.87
C LEU A 53 5.85 -4.21 10.70
N ASP A 54 6.34 -3.62 11.79
CA ASP A 54 7.31 -2.53 11.74
C ASP A 54 8.60 -2.93 11.03
N ARG A 55 9.17 -4.09 11.39
CA ARG A 55 10.37 -4.62 10.76
C ARG A 55 10.19 -4.89 9.26
N GLU A 56 9.08 -5.51 8.88
CA GLU A 56 8.80 -5.80 7.46
C GLU A 56 8.60 -4.51 6.66
N THR A 57 7.90 -3.53 7.24
CA THR A 57 7.70 -2.24 6.58
C THR A 57 9.00 -1.46 6.41
N ASP A 58 9.96 -1.58 7.34
CA ASP A 58 11.28 -0.97 7.21
C ASP A 58 12.10 -1.58 6.07
N LEU A 59 12.06 -2.91 5.94
CA LEU A 59 12.74 -3.60 4.84
C LEU A 59 12.14 -3.21 3.49
N LEU A 60 10.81 -3.21 3.40
CA LEU A 60 10.10 -2.82 2.19
C LEU A 60 10.36 -1.33 1.84
N ALA A 61 10.34 -0.43 2.82
CA ALA A 61 10.61 0.99 2.60
C ALA A 61 12.00 1.24 2.00
N ARG A 62 13.03 0.53 2.49
CA ARG A 62 14.37 0.59 1.89
C ARG A 62 14.38 0.10 0.45
N GLY A 63 13.69 -1.03 0.19
CA GLY A 63 13.56 -1.56 -1.17
C GLY A 63 12.83 -0.60 -2.12
N LEU A 64 11.74 0.02 -1.67
CA LEU A 64 11.00 1.01 -2.43
C LEU A 64 11.86 2.23 -2.78
N ASN A 65 12.58 2.78 -1.81
CA ASN A 65 13.52 3.89 -2.05
C ASN A 65 14.62 3.51 -3.05
N ALA A 66 15.16 2.30 -2.96
CA ALA A 66 16.21 1.83 -3.86
C ALA A 66 15.76 1.76 -5.33
N ILE A 67 14.47 1.56 -5.58
CA ILE A 67 13.88 1.55 -6.94
C ILE A 67 13.21 2.88 -7.32
N GLY A 68 13.43 3.95 -6.55
CA GLY A 68 12.94 5.29 -6.86
C GLY A 68 11.49 5.56 -6.43
N ILE A 69 10.89 4.70 -5.61
CA ILE A 69 9.56 4.94 -5.02
C ILE A 69 9.76 5.60 -3.65
N GLY A 70 9.57 6.92 -3.61
CA GLY A 70 9.79 7.75 -2.42
C GLY A 70 8.75 8.85 -2.33
N HIS A 71 9.12 9.94 -1.64
CA HIS A 71 8.24 11.05 -1.35
C HIS A 71 7.51 11.60 -2.59
N GLY A 72 6.19 11.73 -2.49
CA GLY A 72 5.34 12.27 -3.53
C GLY A 72 5.08 11.35 -4.72
N VAL A 73 5.73 10.18 -4.80
CA VAL A 73 5.53 9.24 -5.91
C VAL A 73 4.17 8.55 -5.78
N ARG A 74 3.26 8.84 -6.70
CA ARG A 74 1.96 8.14 -6.79
C ARG A 74 2.18 6.70 -7.23
N THR A 75 1.84 5.77 -6.35
CA THR A 75 2.10 4.34 -6.52
C THR A 75 0.80 3.55 -6.45
N ALA A 76 0.40 2.94 -7.55
CA ALA A 76 -0.75 2.05 -7.57
C ALA A 76 -0.42 0.75 -6.84
N LEU A 77 -1.28 0.37 -5.89
CA LEU A 77 -1.15 -0.86 -5.11
C LEU A 77 -2.30 -1.81 -5.48
N MET A 78 -1.96 -2.87 -6.23
CA MET A 78 -2.89 -3.94 -6.64
C MET A 78 -2.44 -5.28 -6.07
N VAL A 79 -2.57 -5.39 -4.76
CA VAL A 79 -2.31 -6.60 -3.98
C VAL A 79 -3.60 -6.96 -3.24
N PRO A 80 -4.03 -8.22 -3.20
CA PRO A 80 -5.18 -8.63 -2.41
C PRO A 80 -5.01 -8.30 -0.93
N PRO A 81 -6.11 -8.04 -0.19
CA PRO A 81 -6.05 -7.83 1.25
C PRO A 81 -5.38 -9.02 1.96
N SER A 82 -4.19 -8.79 2.48
CA SER A 82 -3.30 -9.78 3.10
C SER A 82 -2.33 -9.08 4.04
N LEU A 83 -1.50 -9.84 4.76
CA LEU A 83 -0.44 -9.26 5.60
C LEU A 83 0.51 -8.40 4.76
N GLU A 84 0.85 -8.85 3.54
CA GLU A 84 1.73 -8.16 2.60
C GLU A 84 1.11 -6.86 2.08
N PHE A 85 -0.22 -6.83 1.87
CA PHE A 85 -0.91 -5.61 1.49
C PHE A 85 -0.72 -4.51 2.54
N PHE A 86 -0.92 -4.83 3.82
CA PHE A 86 -0.73 -3.86 4.90
C PHE A 86 0.73 -3.45 5.03
N ALA A 87 1.66 -4.41 4.92
CA ALA A 87 3.08 -4.09 4.96
C ALA A 87 3.50 -3.14 3.84
N LEU A 88 3.05 -3.36 2.61
CA LEU A 88 3.31 -2.48 1.46
C LEU A 88 2.67 -1.11 1.63
N ALA A 89 1.42 -1.04 2.11
CA ALA A 89 0.74 0.22 2.35
C ALA A 89 1.49 1.07 3.40
N PHE A 90 1.87 0.48 4.53
CA PHE A 90 2.65 1.19 5.56
C PHE A 90 4.07 1.52 5.09
N ALA A 91 4.70 0.68 4.28
CA ALA A 91 6.00 0.98 3.68
C ALA A 91 5.92 2.19 2.74
N LEU A 92 4.87 2.28 1.92
CA LEU A 92 4.61 3.45 1.07
C LEU A 92 4.42 4.72 1.90
N PHE A 93 3.67 4.65 3.01
CA PHE A 93 3.55 5.78 3.94
C PHE A 93 4.92 6.14 4.56
N LYS A 94 5.73 5.16 4.97
CA LYS A 94 7.06 5.41 5.56
C LYS A 94 7.99 6.17 4.61
N VAL A 95 7.95 5.87 3.32
CA VAL A 95 8.76 6.58 2.32
C VAL A 95 8.11 7.88 1.82
N GLY A 96 6.94 8.25 2.33
CA GLY A 96 6.20 9.44 1.89
C GLY A 96 5.62 9.33 0.48
N ALA A 97 5.51 8.13 -0.08
CA ALA A 97 4.81 7.89 -1.33
C ALA A 97 3.29 8.10 -1.17
N ILE A 98 2.61 8.32 -2.27
CA ILE A 98 1.15 8.47 -2.32
C ILE A 98 0.54 7.15 -2.81
N PRO A 99 0.03 6.28 -1.93
CA PRO A 99 -0.57 5.03 -2.36
C PRO A 99 -1.92 5.28 -3.04
N VAL A 100 -2.08 4.74 -4.24
CA VAL A 100 -3.34 4.68 -4.98
C VAL A 100 -3.90 3.27 -4.77
N LEU A 101 -4.83 3.16 -3.84
CA LEU A 101 -5.49 1.89 -3.53
C LEU A 101 -6.61 1.64 -4.53
N ILE A 102 -6.58 0.48 -5.16
CA ILE A 102 -7.51 0.14 -6.22
C ILE A 102 -8.32 -1.08 -5.81
N ASP A 103 -9.65 -0.94 -5.87
CA ASP A 103 -10.58 -2.05 -5.65
C ASP A 103 -10.67 -2.91 -6.92
N PRO A 104 -10.23 -4.17 -6.91
CA PRO A 104 -10.37 -5.08 -8.03
C PRO A 104 -11.82 -5.40 -8.39
N GLY A 105 -12.79 -5.15 -7.49
CA GLY A 105 -14.21 -5.32 -7.71
C GLY A 105 -14.84 -4.34 -8.71
N MET A 106 -14.16 -3.26 -9.06
CA MET A 106 -14.67 -2.24 -10.01
C MET A 106 -14.78 -2.73 -11.46
N GLY A 107 -14.24 -3.90 -11.78
CA GLY A 107 -14.14 -4.41 -13.13
C GLY A 107 -13.10 -3.69 -14.01
N VAL A 108 -12.74 -4.30 -15.13
CA VAL A 108 -11.61 -3.88 -15.99
C VAL A 108 -11.76 -2.43 -16.49
N LYS A 109 -12.96 -2.03 -16.90
CA LYS A 109 -13.22 -0.66 -17.43
C LYS A 109 -13.11 0.41 -16.34
N GLY A 110 -13.69 0.15 -15.14
CA GLY A 110 -13.60 1.04 -13.99
C GLY A 110 -12.16 1.22 -13.52
N LEU A 111 -11.44 0.11 -13.45
CA LEU A 111 -10.03 0.06 -13.10
C LEU A 111 -9.15 0.90 -14.04
N GLY A 112 -9.35 0.76 -15.35
CA GLY A 112 -8.64 1.53 -16.36
C GLY A 112 -8.88 3.04 -16.23
N ARG A 113 -10.11 3.46 -15.94
CA ARG A 113 -10.46 4.88 -15.71
C ARG A 113 -9.77 5.42 -14.45
N CYS A 114 -9.89 4.71 -13.32
CA CYS A 114 -9.24 5.13 -12.07
C CYS A 114 -7.72 5.24 -12.21
N LEU A 115 -7.07 4.31 -12.90
CA LEU A 115 -5.64 4.39 -13.17
C LEU A 115 -5.28 5.56 -14.08
N ALA A 116 -6.10 5.87 -15.08
CA ALA A 116 -5.87 7.01 -15.96
C ALA A 116 -6.01 8.35 -15.21
N GLU A 117 -7.00 8.47 -14.33
CA GLU A 117 -7.23 9.66 -13.51
C GLU A 117 -6.15 9.85 -12.43
N ALA A 118 -5.80 8.76 -11.73
CA ALA A 118 -4.78 8.80 -10.69
C ALA A 118 -3.37 9.02 -11.24
N ALA A 119 -3.13 8.68 -12.51
CA ALA A 119 -1.85 8.78 -13.20
C ALA A 119 -0.66 8.32 -12.33
N PRO A 120 -0.64 7.07 -11.84
CA PRO A 120 0.42 6.60 -10.96
C PRO A 120 1.76 6.52 -11.73
N ALA A 121 2.83 6.98 -11.08
CA ALA A 121 4.19 6.88 -11.60
C ALA A 121 4.80 5.49 -11.36
N ALA A 122 4.33 4.78 -10.34
CA ALA A 122 4.78 3.44 -10.00
C ALA A 122 3.60 2.48 -9.80
N PHE A 123 3.88 1.18 -9.89
CA PHE A 123 2.87 0.13 -9.81
C PHE A 123 3.40 -1.08 -9.04
N LEU A 124 2.76 -1.37 -7.91
CA LEU A 124 3.00 -2.55 -7.10
C LEU A 124 1.81 -3.51 -7.24
N GLY A 125 2.06 -4.74 -7.62
CA GLY A 125 0.98 -5.69 -7.80
C GLY A 125 1.47 -7.12 -7.94
N VAL A 126 0.56 -8.06 -7.69
CA VAL A 126 0.80 -9.48 -7.93
C VAL A 126 1.05 -9.78 -9.43
N PRO A 127 1.69 -10.90 -9.79
CA PRO A 127 2.01 -11.21 -11.20
C PRO A 127 0.83 -11.10 -12.16
N LYS A 128 -0.37 -11.51 -11.74
CA LYS A 128 -1.60 -11.36 -12.54
C LYS A 128 -1.93 -9.88 -12.83
N ALA A 129 -1.76 -9.00 -11.85
CA ALA A 129 -1.99 -7.57 -12.00
C ALA A 129 -0.95 -6.93 -12.92
N GLN A 130 0.30 -7.36 -12.83
CA GLN A 130 1.38 -6.91 -13.71
C GLN A 130 1.15 -7.35 -15.16
N ALA A 131 0.70 -8.58 -15.38
CA ALA A 131 0.33 -9.08 -16.71
C ALA A 131 -0.85 -8.28 -17.28
N ALA A 132 -1.92 -8.08 -16.50
CA ALA A 132 -3.07 -7.29 -16.92
C ALA A 132 -2.68 -5.86 -17.29
N ARG A 133 -1.84 -5.20 -16.49
CA ARG A 133 -1.31 -3.87 -16.78
C ARG A 133 -0.63 -3.80 -18.17
N ARG A 134 0.23 -4.77 -18.48
CA ARG A 134 0.96 -4.82 -19.78
C ARG A 134 0.01 -5.04 -20.95
N VAL A 135 -0.94 -5.98 -20.82
CA VAL A 135 -1.90 -6.32 -21.89
C VAL A 135 -2.90 -5.19 -22.12
N LEU A 136 -3.37 -4.53 -21.05
CA LEU A 136 -4.39 -3.49 -21.13
C LEU A 136 -3.81 -2.08 -21.22
N GLY A 137 -2.48 -1.94 -21.25
CA GLY A 137 -1.79 -0.64 -21.41
C GLY A 137 -2.01 0.32 -20.24
N TRP A 138 -2.34 -0.19 -19.05
CA TRP A 138 -2.57 0.65 -17.87
C TRP A 138 -1.28 1.29 -17.37
N GLY A 139 -1.31 2.61 -17.19
CA GLY A 139 -0.15 3.37 -16.73
C GLY A 139 0.98 3.48 -17.76
N ALA A 140 0.73 3.21 -19.02
CA ALA A 140 1.58 3.66 -20.10
C ALA A 140 1.42 5.19 -20.17
N ASN A 141 2.43 5.89 -19.69
CA ASN A 141 2.53 7.33 -19.83
C ASN A 141 2.50 7.62 -21.34
N ARG A 142 1.43 8.21 -21.85
CA ARG A 142 1.45 8.89 -23.14
C ARG A 142 2.22 10.18 -22.91
N SER A 143 3.55 10.05 -22.83
CA SER A 143 4.41 11.20 -22.95
C SER A 143 4.25 11.75 -24.36
N ALA A 144 3.56 12.90 -24.42
CA ALA A 144 3.77 14.01 -25.32
C ALA A 144 4.28 13.67 -26.73
N SER A 145 3.38 13.72 -27.69
CA SER A 145 3.69 14.27 -29.01
C SER A 145 3.05 15.64 -29.08
N ALA A 146 3.83 16.66 -29.10
CA ALA A 146 3.66 17.89 -29.84
C ALA A 146 4.95 18.68 -29.76
#